data_12b2cb21392731cba08edf2c4c17f2b0
#
_entry.id   12b2cb21392731cba08edf2c4c17f2b0
#
_cell.length_a   1.000
_cell.length_b   1.000
_cell.length_c   1.000
_cell.angle_alpha   90.00
_cell.angle_beta   90.00
_cell.angle_gamma   90.00
#
_symmetry.space_group_name_H-M   'P 1'
#
loop_
_entity.id
_entity.type
_entity.pdbx_description
1 polymer ?
#
loop_
_entity_poly.entity_id
_entity_poly.type
_entity_poly.pdbx_seq_one_letter_code
_entity_poly.pdbx_strand_id
1 'polypeptide(L)'
;AGLGDWIVNKELLPNGIEGLAERIENLGMQFGLWIEPEMVNKDSDLYRQHPDWIVQTPGRTNSHGRNQYVLDFSRKEIVDYIYTMISKILSKAKISYIKWDMNRSITECYSIAYPAERQGEIFHRFIL
;
A
#
# COMPACT_ATOMS: atom_id res chain seq x y z
N ALA A 1 -3.97 -13.73 -0.26
CA ALA A 1 -3.19 -12.52 -0.53
C ALA A 1 -4.14 -11.33 -0.50
N GLY A 2 -3.76 -10.29 0.20
CA GLY A 2 -4.52 -9.05 0.33
C GLY A 2 -3.63 -7.84 0.03
N LEU A 3 -4.15 -6.65 0.24
CA LEU A 3 -3.37 -5.42 0.13
C LEU A 3 -2.21 -5.43 1.12
N GLY A 4 -1.05 -4.93 0.68
CA GLY A 4 0.17 -4.83 1.46
C GLY A 4 1.35 -5.61 0.88
N ASP A 5 1.12 -6.81 0.35
CA ASP A 5 2.22 -7.68 -0.09
C ASP A 5 2.68 -7.38 -1.52
N TRP A 6 1.78 -6.91 -2.39
CA TRP A 6 2.07 -6.53 -3.78
C TRP A 6 2.85 -7.59 -4.58
N ILE A 7 2.49 -8.85 -4.36
CA ILE A 7 3.11 -10.00 -5.03
C ILE A 7 2.16 -10.52 -6.11
N VAL A 8 2.71 -10.74 -7.30
CA VAL A 8 1.95 -11.28 -8.42
C VAL A 8 1.52 -12.71 -8.13
N ASN A 9 0.23 -13.00 -8.26
CA ASN A 9 -0.27 -14.36 -8.19
C ASN A 9 0.10 -15.10 -9.48
N LYS A 10 1.08 -15.99 -9.39
CA LYS A 10 1.59 -16.75 -10.54
C LYS A 10 0.64 -17.86 -11.03
N GLU A 11 -0.33 -18.27 -10.23
CA GLU A 11 -1.37 -19.21 -10.68
C GLU A 11 -2.33 -18.51 -11.66
N LEU A 12 -2.67 -17.24 -11.38
CA LEU A 12 -3.54 -16.44 -12.24
C LEU A 12 -2.77 -15.77 -13.39
N LEU A 13 -1.53 -15.39 -13.15
CA LEU A 13 -0.63 -14.72 -14.11
C LEU A 13 0.71 -15.48 -14.20
N PRO A 14 0.74 -16.63 -14.89
CA PRO A 14 1.96 -17.47 -14.97
C PRO A 14 3.18 -16.74 -15.55
N ASN A 15 2.94 -15.82 -16.49
CA ASN A 15 3.98 -15.00 -17.13
C ASN A 15 4.17 -13.64 -16.44
N GLY A 16 3.62 -13.47 -15.23
CA GLY A 16 3.74 -12.24 -14.47
C GLY A 16 2.94 -11.05 -15.06
N ILE A 17 3.13 -9.89 -14.46
CA ILE A 17 2.59 -8.62 -14.98
C ILE A 17 3.25 -8.27 -16.32
N GLU A 18 4.51 -8.62 -16.48
CA GLU A 18 5.30 -8.41 -17.69
C GLU A 18 4.64 -9.04 -18.91
N GLY A 19 4.27 -10.31 -18.83
CA GLY A 19 3.60 -11.02 -19.93
C GLY A 19 2.20 -10.49 -20.21
N LEU A 20 1.48 -9.98 -19.20
CA LEU A 20 0.19 -9.34 -19.41
C LEU A 20 0.37 -7.99 -20.13
N ALA A 21 1.31 -7.17 -19.69
CA ALA A 21 1.60 -5.86 -20.30
C ALA A 21 2.00 -6.02 -21.78
N GLU A 22 2.88 -6.96 -22.08
CA GLU A 22 3.31 -7.27 -23.46
C GLU A 22 2.13 -7.69 -24.35
N ARG A 23 1.24 -8.54 -23.87
CA ARG A 23 0.05 -8.95 -24.63
C ARG A 23 -0.91 -7.79 -24.92
N ILE A 24 -1.07 -6.87 -23.96
CA ILE A 24 -1.91 -5.68 -24.12
C ILE A 24 -1.28 -4.73 -25.15
N GLU A 25 0.04 -4.52 -25.09
CA GLU A 25 0.76 -3.71 -26.08
C GLU A 25 0.67 -4.29 -27.50
N ASN A 26 0.78 -5.61 -27.65
CA ASN A 26 0.65 -6.27 -28.95
C ASN A 26 -0.74 -6.08 -29.56
N LEU A 27 -1.74 -5.71 -28.75
CA LEU A 27 -3.08 -5.32 -29.23
C LEU A 27 -3.19 -3.81 -29.54
N GLY A 28 -2.08 -3.07 -29.47
CA GLY A 28 -2.06 -1.63 -29.72
C GLY A 28 -2.60 -0.78 -28.56
N MET A 29 -2.72 -1.35 -27.36
CA MET A 29 -3.22 -0.67 -26.18
C MET A 29 -2.09 -0.37 -25.18
N GLN A 30 -2.33 0.60 -24.30
CA GLN A 30 -1.43 0.90 -23.19
C GLN A 30 -1.90 0.14 -21.93
N PHE A 31 -0.93 -0.39 -21.17
CA PHE A 31 -1.24 -1.09 -19.92
C PHE A 31 -1.20 -0.13 -18.73
N GLY A 32 -2.28 -0.11 -17.95
CA GLY A 32 -2.38 0.63 -16.69
C GLY A 32 -2.57 -0.30 -15.49
N LEU A 33 -2.08 0.13 -14.33
CA LEU A 33 -2.19 -0.64 -13.08
C LEU A 33 -2.93 0.18 -12.01
N TRP A 34 -3.91 -0.46 -11.36
CA TRP A 34 -4.53 0.06 -10.14
C TRP A 34 -3.74 -0.42 -8.92
N ILE A 35 -3.46 0.50 -7.99
CA ILE A 35 -2.81 0.22 -6.72
C ILE A 35 -3.52 0.96 -5.59
N GLU A 36 -3.47 0.39 -4.38
CA GLU A 36 -3.98 0.98 -3.14
C GLU A 36 -2.90 0.81 -2.04
N PRO A 37 -1.76 1.51 -2.16
CA PRO A 37 -0.56 1.21 -1.37
C PRO A 37 -0.61 1.72 0.06
N GLU A 38 -1.53 2.61 0.39
CA GLU A 38 -1.73 3.14 1.74
C GLU A 38 -2.51 2.16 2.64
N MET A 39 -3.07 1.10 2.04
CA MET A 39 -3.88 0.12 2.74
C MET A 39 -3.15 -1.20 2.92
N VAL A 40 -3.42 -1.85 4.05
CA VAL A 40 -2.91 -3.19 4.37
C VAL A 40 -4.02 -4.06 4.94
N ASN A 41 -4.11 -5.30 4.47
CA ASN A 41 -5.04 -6.27 5.03
C ASN A 41 -4.40 -6.96 6.25
N LYS A 42 -5.22 -7.25 7.24
CA LYS A 42 -4.80 -8.01 8.42
C LYS A 42 -4.20 -9.38 8.06
N ASP A 43 -4.64 -9.95 6.95
CA ASP A 43 -4.19 -11.25 6.44
C ASP A 43 -3.03 -11.12 5.42
N SER A 44 -2.29 -10.02 5.42
CA SER A 44 -1.08 -9.85 4.62
C SER A 44 0.17 -10.27 5.38
N ASP A 45 1.23 -10.63 4.66
CA ASP A 45 2.54 -10.89 5.26
C ASP A 45 3.14 -9.61 5.82
N LEU A 46 2.92 -8.48 5.15
CA LEU A 46 3.35 -7.16 5.63
C LEU A 46 2.77 -6.87 7.03
N TYR A 47 1.46 -7.04 7.22
CA TYR A 47 0.85 -6.78 8.52
C TYR A 47 1.32 -7.77 9.60
N ARG A 48 1.51 -9.04 9.24
CA ARG A 48 2.04 -10.05 10.19
C ARG A 48 3.46 -9.73 10.68
N GLN A 49 4.29 -9.18 9.78
CA GLN A 49 5.67 -8.81 10.11
C GLN A 49 5.75 -7.47 10.85
N HIS A 50 4.88 -6.53 10.51
CA HIS A 50 4.90 -5.16 11.00
C HIS A 50 3.51 -4.69 11.45
N PRO A 51 2.93 -5.27 12.52
CA PRO A 51 1.60 -4.87 13.00
C PRO A 51 1.59 -3.45 13.60
N ASP A 52 2.77 -2.91 13.87
CA ASP A 52 3.00 -1.54 14.37
C ASP A 52 3.03 -0.48 13.24
N TRP A 53 2.96 -0.88 11.97
CA TRP A 53 3.05 0.03 10.83
C TRP A 53 1.73 0.69 10.42
N ILE A 54 0.66 0.41 11.12
CA ILE A 54 -0.64 1.05 10.88
C ILE A 54 -0.83 2.28 11.78
N VAL A 55 -1.67 3.23 11.33
CA VAL A 55 -2.17 4.28 12.23
C VAL A 55 -3.03 3.62 13.29
N GLN A 56 -2.70 3.86 14.57
CA GLN A 56 -3.36 3.20 15.70
C GLN A 56 -3.21 3.99 16.98
N THR A 57 -4.28 4.08 17.75
CA THR A 57 -4.27 4.70 19.07
C THR A 57 -4.01 3.65 20.15
N PRO A 58 -2.97 3.80 20.99
CA PRO A 58 -2.69 2.86 22.06
C PRO A 58 -3.89 2.62 22.96
N GLY A 59 -4.15 1.35 23.30
CA GLY A 59 -5.24 0.96 24.19
C GLY A 59 -6.64 1.00 23.55
N ARG A 60 -6.76 1.28 22.26
CA ARG A 60 -8.02 1.21 21.51
C ARG A 60 -7.99 0.09 20.49
N THR A 61 -9.17 -0.46 20.19
CA THR A 61 -9.32 -1.38 19.06
C THR A 61 -9.14 -0.61 17.77
N ASN A 62 -8.25 -1.07 16.90
CA ASN A 62 -8.02 -0.45 15.61
C ASN A 62 -9.26 -0.55 14.73
N SER A 63 -9.72 0.56 14.19
CA SER A 63 -10.82 0.54 13.24
C SER A 63 -10.34 -0.01 11.89
N HIS A 64 -11.18 -0.78 11.26
CA HIS A 64 -10.95 -1.26 9.90
C HIS A 64 -12.21 -1.06 9.05
N GLY A 65 -12.03 -0.71 7.81
CA GLY A 65 -13.10 -0.68 6.81
C GLY A 65 -12.70 -1.57 5.65
N ARG A 66 -13.64 -2.32 5.07
CA ARG A 66 -13.37 -3.24 3.95
C ARG A 66 -12.26 -4.27 4.25
N ASN A 67 -12.12 -4.64 5.53
CA ASN A 67 -11.06 -5.52 6.02
C ASN A 67 -9.63 -4.97 5.86
N GLN A 68 -9.48 -3.65 5.85
CA GLN A 68 -8.22 -2.93 5.63
C GLN A 68 -7.90 -2.03 6.81
N TYR A 69 -6.60 -1.91 7.09
CA TYR A 69 -6.00 -0.88 7.94
C TYR A 69 -5.27 0.15 7.08
N VAL A 70 -5.03 1.33 7.64
CA VAL A 70 -4.24 2.40 7.01
C VAL A 70 -2.80 2.29 7.49
N LEU A 71 -1.83 2.23 6.58
CA LEU A 71 -0.41 2.33 6.92
C LEU A 71 -0.06 3.73 7.41
N ASP A 72 0.88 3.82 8.33
CA ASP A 72 1.32 5.09 8.92
C ASP A 72 2.36 5.79 8.02
N PHE A 73 1.89 6.45 6.97
CA PHE A 73 2.76 7.18 6.04
C PHE A 73 3.39 8.45 6.64
N SER A 74 3.10 8.79 7.89
CA SER A 74 3.90 9.80 8.61
C SER A 74 5.32 9.33 8.92
N ARG A 75 5.58 8.02 8.81
CA ARG A 75 6.86 7.35 9.07
C ARG A 75 7.62 7.09 7.77
N LYS A 76 8.81 7.69 7.67
CA LYS A 76 9.64 7.60 6.46
C LYS A 76 9.97 6.15 6.06
N GLU A 77 10.26 5.28 7.01
CA GLU A 77 10.60 3.89 6.73
C GLU A 77 9.46 3.13 6.03
N ILE A 78 8.22 3.46 6.33
CA ILE A 78 7.05 2.83 5.69
C ILE A 78 6.91 3.36 4.26
N VAL A 79 7.06 4.66 4.07
CA VAL A 79 7.06 5.28 2.73
C VAL A 79 8.17 4.69 1.86
N ASP A 80 9.39 4.57 2.39
CA ASP A 80 10.54 4.01 1.67
C ASP A 80 10.31 2.52 1.28
N TYR A 81 9.68 1.75 2.17
CA TYR A 81 9.32 0.36 1.89
C TYR A 81 8.32 0.28 0.73
N ILE A 82 7.22 1.01 0.82
CA ILE A 82 6.18 1.02 -0.21
C ILE A 82 6.72 1.55 -1.54
N TYR A 83 7.53 2.62 -1.52
CA TYR A 83 8.21 3.13 -2.69
C TYR A 83 9.06 2.05 -3.37
N THR A 84 9.83 1.30 -2.58
CA THR A 84 10.68 0.21 -3.08
C THR A 84 9.85 -0.91 -3.71
N MET A 85 8.74 -1.28 -3.09
CA MET A 85 7.83 -2.32 -3.60
C MET A 85 7.19 -1.91 -4.93
N ILE A 86 6.65 -0.69 -5.00
CA ILE A 86 6.03 -0.16 -6.22
C ILE A 86 7.09 -0.03 -7.33
N SER A 87 8.26 0.53 -7.02
CA SER A 87 9.35 0.69 -7.99
C SER A 87 9.77 -0.64 -8.61
N LYS A 88 9.82 -1.72 -7.82
CA LYS A 88 10.10 -3.08 -8.32
C LYS A 88 9.04 -3.57 -9.31
N ILE A 89 7.77 -3.25 -9.08
CA ILE A 89 6.68 -3.62 -10.00
C ILE A 89 6.80 -2.82 -11.28
N LEU A 90 6.98 -1.51 -11.18
CA LEU A 90 7.07 -0.60 -12.33
C LEU A 90 8.29 -0.86 -13.21
N SER A 91 9.41 -1.32 -12.61
CA SER A 91 10.63 -1.63 -13.37
C SER A 91 10.55 -2.95 -14.14
N LYS A 92 9.61 -3.84 -13.82
CA LYS A 92 9.48 -5.16 -14.45
C LYS A 92 8.58 -5.19 -15.67
N ALA A 93 7.63 -4.29 -15.75
CA ALA A 93 6.65 -4.26 -16.82
C ALA A 93 6.50 -2.86 -17.39
N LYS A 94 6.15 -2.76 -18.68
CA LYS A 94 5.85 -1.48 -19.31
C LYS A 94 4.47 -1.02 -18.88
N ILE A 95 4.42 -0.24 -17.80
CA ILE A 95 3.21 0.34 -17.22
C ILE A 95 3.16 1.81 -17.61
N SER A 96 2.14 2.19 -18.39
CA SER A 96 1.98 3.54 -18.92
C SER A 96 1.13 4.43 -18.03
N TYR A 97 0.35 3.85 -17.12
CA TYR A 97 -0.58 4.56 -16.26
C TYR A 97 -0.73 3.87 -14.92
N ILE A 98 -0.78 4.67 -13.86
CA ILE A 98 -1.11 4.19 -12.51
C ILE A 98 -2.36 4.90 -12.02
N LYS A 99 -3.34 4.12 -11.57
CA LYS A 99 -4.41 4.63 -10.74
C LYS A 99 -4.06 4.35 -9.28
N TRP A 100 -3.61 5.38 -8.58
CA TRP A 100 -3.43 5.35 -7.13
C TRP A 100 -4.76 5.60 -6.45
N ASP A 101 -5.22 4.70 -5.62
CA ASP A 101 -6.52 4.77 -4.98
C ASP A 101 -6.37 4.67 -3.45
N MET A 102 -7.31 5.27 -2.74
CA MET A 102 -7.45 5.17 -1.30
C MET A 102 -8.93 5.11 -0.95
N ASN A 103 -9.42 3.92 -0.62
CA ASN A 103 -10.85 3.66 -0.42
C ASN A 103 -11.29 3.69 1.04
N ARG A 104 -10.47 4.26 1.91
CA ARG A 104 -10.77 4.39 3.33
C ARG A 104 -10.33 5.74 3.87
N SER A 105 -11.18 6.33 4.71
CA SER A 105 -10.80 7.53 5.47
C SER A 105 -9.85 7.18 6.62
N ILE A 106 -8.93 8.09 6.93
CA ILE A 106 -8.09 8.03 8.13
C ILE A 106 -8.97 8.46 9.31
N THR A 107 -9.33 7.53 10.17
CA THR A 107 -10.24 7.77 11.31
C THR A 107 -9.50 7.96 12.63
N GLU A 108 -8.43 7.20 12.86
CA GLU A 108 -7.55 7.35 14.01
C GLU A 108 -6.20 7.88 13.52
N CYS A 109 -6.07 9.20 13.42
CA CYS A 109 -4.80 9.80 13.00
C CYS A 109 -3.83 9.87 14.17
N TYR A 110 -3.30 8.71 14.58
CA TYR A 110 -2.33 8.57 15.65
C TYR A 110 -1.21 7.63 15.22
N SER A 111 0.03 8.05 15.45
CA SER A 111 1.24 7.25 15.18
C SER A 111 1.93 6.90 16.49
N ILE A 112 2.16 5.61 16.71
CA ILE A 112 2.92 5.14 17.89
C ILE A 112 4.40 5.49 17.83
N ALA A 113 4.91 5.94 16.69
CA ALA A 113 6.29 6.37 16.51
C ALA A 113 6.57 7.79 17.03
N TYR A 114 5.53 8.56 17.35
CA TYR A 114 5.68 9.94 17.81
C TYR A 114 5.10 10.12 19.21
N PRO A 115 5.72 10.99 20.05
CA PRO A 115 5.22 11.30 21.38
C PRO A 115 3.90 12.08 21.31
N ALA A 116 3.17 12.14 22.43
CA ALA A 116 1.82 12.70 22.50
C ALA A 116 1.72 14.16 22.01
N GLU A 117 2.72 14.98 22.32
CA GLU A 117 2.79 16.40 21.93
C GLU A 117 2.97 16.62 20.43
N ARG A 118 3.39 15.58 19.69
CA ARG A 118 3.60 15.63 18.24
C ARG A 118 2.49 14.98 17.43
N GLN A 119 1.47 14.45 18.07
CA GLN A 119 0.37 13.76 17.35
C GLN A 119 -0.40 14.69 16.42
N GLY A 120 -0.46 16.00 16.70
CA GLY A 120 -1.06 17.00 15.80
C GLY A 120 -0.37 17.11 14.42
N GLU A 121 0.88 16.65 14.30
CA GLU A 121 1.63 16.67 13.04
C GLU A 121 1.28 15.50 12.11
N ILE A 122 0.71 14.41 12.63
CA ILE A 122 0.62 13.12 11.92
C ILE A 122 -0.19 13.23 10.63
N PHE A 123 -1.35 13.88 10.69
CA PHE A 123 -2.19 14.06 9.51
C PHE A 123 -1.45 14.86 8.40
N HIS A 124 -0.73 15.90 8.81
CA HIS A 124 0.04 16.73 7.89
C HIS A 124 1.20 15.94 7.27
N ARG A 125 1.95 15.18 8.08
CA ARG A 125 3.04 14.33 7.63
C ARG A 125 2.58 13.18 6.73
N PHE A 126 1.38 12.70 6.93
CA PHE A 126 0.80 11.64 6.10
C PHE A 126 0.54 12.11 4.67
N ILE A 127 0.22 13.39 4.47
CA ILE A 127 -0.17 13.97 3.17
C ILE A 127 1.05 14.50 2.40
N LEU A 128 2.09 14.97 3.11
CA LEU A 128 3.30 15.57 2.53
C LEU A 128 4.40 14.54 2.27
#